data_dd10fbc8d9ce1caa680386ba53477369
#
_entry.id   dd10fbc8d9ce1caa680386ba53477369
#
_cell.length_a   1.000
_cell.length_b   1.000
_cell.length_c   1.000
_cell.angle_alpha   90.00
_cell.angle_beta   90.00
_cell.angle_gamma   90.00
#
_symmetry.space_group_name_H-M   'P 1'
#
loop_
_entity.id
_entity.type
_entity.pdbx_description
1 polymer ?
#
loop_
_entity_poly.entity_id
_entity_poly.type
_entity_poly.pdbx_seq_one_letter_code
_entity_poly.pdbx_strand_id
1 'polypeptide(L)'
;MAHRNRIGNLYSLTSFGESHGPAIGGVIDGMPAGVAIDLEELHREMDRRKPGQGNGTSSRNEDDEVEILSGLKDGVTLGTPIGFIIRNRDSRPEDYDHLKDVFRPSHADYTWQAKYGIRDHRGGGRASARETAARVVAGALAKQVLAQVSITISAKAMVAKNMADLSEGDTVGGIVACEIHGVPAGLGEPVFGKLSSQLAEAMMSIPAAKGFDIGLGFDFPNHTGREVLDLWQVDDGIITTATNFSGGIQGGISNGNDICFRVAFKPVATLMQPVEGIDNQGNVITIEPRGRHDISVVARAVPVVEAMAAIVMLDNYLLNKTTHL
;
A
#
# COMPACT_ATOMS: atom_id res chain seq x y z
N MET A 1 -4.26 -4.57 20.89
CA MET A 1 -3.04 -5.38 20.62
C MET A 1 -2.44 -4.91 19.31
N ALA A 2 -1.12 -4.73 19.22
CA ALA A 2 -0.50 -4.31 17.96
C ALA A 2 -0.68 -5.41 16.89
N HIS A 3 -1.33 -5.09 15.80
CA HIS A 3 -1.50 -5.98 14.65
C HIS A 3 -0.20 -6.01 13.85
N ARG A 4 0.66 -7.02 14.05
CA ARG A 4 2.00 -7.09 13.44
C ARG A 4 1.97 -7.44 11.96
N ASN A 5 1.08 -8.34 11.55
CA ASN A 5 0.98 -8.88 10.20
C ASN A 5 -0.46 -8.91 9.69
N ARG A 6 -1.38 -8.21 10.37
CA ARG A 6 -2.80 -8.11 10.03
C ARG A 6 -3.22 -6.65 9.94
N ILE A 7 -4.09 -6.34 8.97
CA ILE A 7 -4.80 -5.08 8.82
C ILE A 7 -6.29 -5.34 8.67
N GLY A 8 -7.13 -4.41 9.11
CA GLY A 8 -8.60 -4.48 9.08
C GLY A 8 -9.21 -5.16 10.30
N ASN A 9 -10.48 -4.93 10.50
CA ASN A 9 -11.29 -5.47 11.61
C ASN A 9 -12.21 -6.59 11.14
N LEU A 10 -13.27 -6.25 10.37
CA LEU A 10 -14.18 -7.21 9.73
C LEU A 10 -13.55 -7.74 8.44
N TYR A 11 -13.31 -6.85 7.46
CA TYR A 11 -12.53 -7.24 6.29
C TYR A 11 -11.04 -7.08 6.61
N SER A 12 -10.34 -8.18 6.67
CA SER A 12 -8.95 -8.14 7.14
C SER A 12 -8.03 -9.02 6.31
N LEU A 13 -6.77 -8.61 6.22
CA LEU A 13 -5.68 -9.37 5.61
C LEU A 13 -4.64 -9.71 6.68
N THR A 14 -4.29 -10.98 6.83
CA THR A 14 -3.07 -11.43 7.48
C THR A 14 -2.10 -11.92 6.43
N SER A 15 -0.95 -11.25 6.24
CA SER A 15 0.05 -11.61 5.23
C SER A 15 1.25 -12.34 5.83
N PHE A 16 1.91 -13.19 5.03
CA PHE A 16 3.08 -13.97 5.40
C PHE A 16 4.06 -14.15 4.23
N GLY A 17 5.23 -14.69 4.52
CA GLY A 17 6.27 -15.05 3.55
C GLY A 17 7.32 -13.95 3.34
N GLU A 18 8.55 -14.37 3.06
CA GLU A 18 9.71 -13.54 2.78
C GLU A 18 9.98 -13.43 1.28
N SER A 19 10.62 -12.33 0.85
CA SER A 19 10.81 -11.99 -0.58
C SER A 19 11.63 -13.02 -1.36
N HIS A 20 12.51 -13.76 -0.70
CA HIS A 20 13.34 -14.83 -1.26
C HIS A 20 13.08 -16.19 -0.58
N GLY A 21 11.97 -16.32 0.15
CA GLY A 21 11.40 -17.59 0.56
C GLY A 21 10.65 -18.27 -0.60
N PRO A 22 10.06 -19.44 -0.39
CA PRO A 22 9.37 -20.21 -1.45
C PRO A 22 8.13 -19.50 -1.99
N ALA A 23 7.43 -18.73 -1.16
CA ALA A 23 6.22 -18.00 -1.52
C ALA A 23 5.95 -16.84 -0.53
N ILE A 24 5.13 -15.91 -0.96
CA ILE A 24 4.39 -15.00 -0.10
C ILE A 24 2.91 -15.34 -0.21
N GLY A 25 2.09 -14.87 0.72
CA GLY A 25 0.66 -15.10 0.65
C GLY A 25 -0.10 -14.40 1.77
N GLY A 26 -1.35 -14.75 1.91
CA GLY A 26 -2.20 -14.20 2.93
C GLY A 26 -3.47 -15.01 3.18
N VAL A 27 -4.12 -14.61 4.26
CA VAL A 27 -5.48 -15.02 4.58
C VAL A 27 -6.33 -13.76 4.65
N ILE A 28 -7.35 -13.69 3.82
CA ILE A 28 -8.37 -12.65 3.86
C ILE A 28 -9.56 -13.21 4.63
N ASP A 29 -10.01 -12.49 5.65
CA ASP A 29 -11.19 -12.85 6.44
C ASP A 29 -12.25 -11.75 6.35
N GLY A 30 -13.52 -12.10 6.57
CA GLY A 30 -14.64 -11.17 6.52
C GLY A 30 -15.10 -10.77 5.12
N MET A 31 -14.71 -11.51 4.09
CA MET A 31 -15.26 -11.32 2.75
C MET A 31 -16.75 -11.71 2.73
N PRO A 32 -17.68 -10.84 2.26
CA PRO A 32 -19.09 -11.19 2.16
C PRO A 32 -19.30 -12.43 1.28
N ALA A 33 -20.24 -13.31 1.66
CA ALA A 33 -20.60 -14.47 0.86
C ALA A 33 -21.43 -14.07 -0.37
N GLY A 34 -21.34 -14.88 -1.45
CA GLY A 34 -22.15 -14.71 -2.64
C GLY A 34 -21.66 -13.66 -3.63
N VAL A 35 -20.45 -13.15 -3.47
CA VAL A 35 -19.83 -12.21 -4.40
C VAL A 35 -19.14 -12.99 -5.52
N ALA A 36 -19.54 -12.74 -6.77
CA ALA A 36 -18.83 -13.24 -7.95
C ALA A 36 -17.51 -12.48 -8.12
N ILE A 37 -16.40 -13.20 -8.17
CA ILE A 37 -15.06 -12.63 -8.31
C ILE A 37 -14.59 -12.77 -9.75
N ASP A 38 -14.21 -11.65 -10.35
CA ASP A 38 -13.50 -11.61 -11.63
C ASP A 38 -11.99 -11.84 -11.37
N LEU A 39 -11.51 -13.03 -11.70
CA LEU A 39 -10.11 -13.39 -11.54
C LEU A 39 -9.22 -12.69 -12.58
N GLU A 40 -9.74 -12.33 -13.74
CA GLU A 40 -9.01 -11.56 -14.75
C GLU A 40 -8.76 -10.13 -14.26
N GLU A 41 -9.71 -9.52 -13.54
CA GLU A 41 -9.49 -8.23 -12.88
C GLU A 41 -8.42 -8.34 -11.80
N LEU A 42 -8.45 -9.41 -10.99
CA LEU A 42 -7.39 -9.67 -10.02
C LEU A 42 -6.02 -9.74 -10.70
N HIS A 43 -5.90 -10.46 -11.81
CA HIS A 43 -4.65 -10.56 -12.58
C HIS A 43 -4.21 -9.18 -13.13
N ARG A 44 -5.14 -8.37 -13.66
CA ARG A 44 -4.83 -7.00 -14.12
C ARG A 44 -4.26 -6.12 -13.00
N GLU A 45 -4.83 -6.17 -11.80
CA GLU A 45 -4.32 -5.43 -10.64
C GLU A 45 -2.92 -5.93 -10.23
N MET A 46 -2.68 -7.23 -10.25
CA MET A 46 -1.37 -7.81 -9.97
C MET A 46 -0.33 -7.38 -11.02
N ASP A 47 -0.70 -7.35 -12.30
CA ASP A 47 0.17 -6.92 -13.39
C ASP A 47 0.61 -5.46 -13.24
N ARG A 48 -0.28 -4.55 -12.83
CA ARG A 48 0.04 -3.14 -12.56
C ARG A 48 1.14 -2.97 -11.49
N ARG A 49 1.26 -3.92 -10.54
CA ARG A 49 2.27 -3.91 -9.49
C ARG A 49 3.63 -4.46 -9.94
N LYS A 50 3.67 -5.33 -10.95
CA LYS A 50 4.90 -5.99 -11.42
C LYS A 50 6.01 -4.99 -11.79
N PRO A 51 7.29 -5.35 -11.68
CA PRO A 51 8.37 -4.64 -12.35
C PRO A 51 8.16 -4.58 -13.86
N GLY A 52 8.81 -3.62 -14.54
CA GLY A 52 8.72 -3.49 -15.99
C GLY A 52 7.57 -2.60 -16.49
N GLN A 53 6.75 -2.05 -15.61
CA GLN A 53 5.66 -1.13 -15.95
C GLN A 53 6.15 0.33 -16.07
N GLY A 54 7.20 0.59 -16.84
CA GLY A 54 7.72 1.93 -17.10
C GLY A 54 9.23 2.06 -16.97
N ASN A 55 9.76 3.24 -17.32
CA ASN A 55 11.19 3.54 -17.23
C ASN A 55 11.67 3.54 -15.77
N GLY A 56 12.81 2.91 -15.51
CA GLY A 56 13.45 2.94 -14.18
C GLY A 56 12.98 1.86 -13.21
N THR A 57 12.28 0.83 -13.68
CA THR A 57 11.91 -0.34 -12.84
C THR A 57 12.88 -1.50 -13.01
N SER A 58 13.01 -2.33 -11.97
CA SER A 58 13.85 -3.54 -11.94
C SER A 58 13.51 -4.52 -13.07
N SER A 59 14.50 -5.23 -13.57
CA SER A 59 14.34 -6.31 -14.56
C SER A 59 13.91 -7.66 -13.94
N ARG A 60 13.54 -7.72 -12.66
CA ARG A 60 12.96 -8.93 -12.05
C ARG A 60 11.66 -9.27 -12.76
N ASN A 61 11.50 -10.52 -13.15
CA ASN A 61 10.30 -11.00 -13.83
C ASN A 61 9.63 -12.09 -12.99
N GLU A 62 8.52 -11.72 -12.35
CA GLU A 62 7.67 -12.64 -11.60
C GLU A 62 6.30 -12.70 -12.27
N ASP A 63 5.78 -13.88 -12.47
CA ASP A 63 4.44 -14.05 -13.04
C ASP A 63 3.36 -13.51 -12.10
N ASP A 64 3.65 -13.47 -10.78
CA ASP A 64 2.73 -13.05 -9.71
C ASP A 64 1.38 -13.78 -9.78
N GLU A 65 1.41 -15.02 -10.26
CA GLU A 65 0.23 -15.88 -10.31
C GLU A 65 -0.30 -16.15 -8.91
N VAL A 66 -1.59 -15.88 -8.72
CA VAL A 66 -2.26 -16.05 -7.43
C VAL A 66 -2.93 -17.41 -7.39
N GLU A 67 -2.44 -18.29 -6.53
CA GLU A 67 -3.09 -19.57 -6.22
C GLU A 67 -4.09 -19.37 -5.08
N ILE A 68 -5.39 -19.36 -5.36
CA ILE A 68 -6.44 -19.31 -4.32
C ILE A 68 -6.69 -20.72 -3.82
N LEU A 69 -6.53 -20.92 -2.51
CA LEU A 69 -6.57 -22.24 -1.86
C LEU A 69 -7.90 -22.52 -1.15
N SER A 70 -8.67 -21.49 -0.81
CA SER A 70 -9.95 -21.61 -0.08
C SER A 70 -10.81 -20.37 -0.25
N GLY A 71 -12.06 -20.44 0.21
CA GLY A 71 -12.97 -19.29 0.30
C GLY A 71 -13.75 -18.99 -0.97
N LEU A 72 -13.47 -19.66 -2.09
CA LEU A 72 -14.20 -19.55 -3.34
C LEU A 72 -14.76 -20.93 -3.77
N LYS A 73 -15.95 -20.91 -4.38
CA LYS A 73 -16.51 -22.02 -5.12
C LYS A 73 -17.05 -21.52 -6.46
N ASP A 74 -16.54 -22.07 -7.54
CA ASP A 74 -16.94 -21.68 -8.92
C ASP A 74 -16.85 -20.14 -9.14
N GLY A 75 -15.81 -19.50 -8.60
CA GLY A 75 -15.59 -18.05 -8.68
C GLY A 75 -16.45 -17.20 -7.73
N VAL A 76 -17.25 -17.82 -6.85
CA VAL A 76 -18.13 -17.10 -5.91
C VAL A 76 -17.61 -17.26 -4.47
N THR A 77 -17.62 -16.18 -3.70
CA THR A 77 -17.15 -16.17 -2.30
C THR A 77 -18.11 -16.95 -1.40
N LEU A 78 -17.53 -17.70 -0.45
CA LEU A 78 -18.28 -18.53 0.50
C LEU A 78 -18.54 -17.84 1.85
N GLY A 79 -17.94 -16.66 2.11
CA GLY A 79 -17.93 -16.03 3.43
C GLY A 79 -16.95 -16.69 4.42
N THR A 80 -16.23 -17.71 3.97
CA THR A 80 -15.14 -18.34 4.73
C THR A 80 -13.79 -17.70 4.37
N PRO A 81 -12.73 -17.88 5.17
CA PRO A 81 -11.44 -17.27 4.88
C PRO A 81 -10.88 -17.63 3.50
N ILE A 82 -10.45 -16.63 2.75
CA ILE A 82 -9.79 -16.80 1.45
C ILE A 82 -8.29 -16.91 1.70
N GLY A 83 -7.77 -18.14 1.64
CA GLY A 83 -6.33 -18.41 1.68
C GLY A 83 -5.74 -18.36 0.28
N PHE A 84 -4.59 -17.70 0.11
CA PHE A 84 -3.89 -17.64 -1.16
C PHE A 84 -2.37 -17.60 -1.00
N ILE A 85 -1.65 -18.02 -2.05
CA ILE A 85 -0.20 -17.95 -2.15
C ILE A 85 0.21 -17.41 -3.52
N ILE A 86 1.41 -16.80 -3.57
CA ILE A 86 2.11 -16.32 -4.76
C ILE A 86 3.51 -16.87 -4.70
N ARG A 87 3.90 -17.74 -5.65
CA ARG A 87 5.21 -18.36 -5.70
C ARG A 87 6.31 -17.35 -6.05
N ASN A 88 7.46 -17.45 -5.40
CA ASN A 88 8.66 -16.70 -5.77
C ASN A 88 9.46 -17.54 -6.77
N ARG A 89 9.36 -17.26 -8.07
CA ARG A 89 9.98 -18.06 -9.15
C ARG A 89 11.32 -17.49 -9.61
N ASP A 90 11.51 -16.16 -9.61
CA ASP A 90 12.76 -15.47 -10.01
C ASP A 90 13.52 -14.92 -8.78
N SER A 91 13.55 -15.71 -7.68
CA SER A 91 14.34 -15.36 -6.51
C SER A 91 15.78 -15.83 -6.70
N ARG A 92 16.75 -14.95 -6.36
CA ARG A 92 18.20 -15.23 -6.41
C ARG A 92 18.82 -14.95 -5.05
N PRO A 93 18.69 -15.85 -4.09
CA PRO A 93 19.16 -15.62 -2.71
C PRO A 93 20.65 -15.33 -2.63
N GLU A 94 21.47 -15.96 -3.48
CA GLU A 94 22.92 -15.83 -3.57
C GLU A 94 23.39 -14.41 -3.90
N ASP A 95 22.58 -13.62 -4.60
CA ASP A 95 22.89 -12.21 -4.91
C ASP A 95 23.03 -11.36 -3.64
N TYR A 96 22.53 -11.83 -2.49
CA TYR A 96 22.49 -11.12 -1.21
C TYR A 96 23.46 -11.63 -0.15
N ASP A 97 24.27 -12.69 -0.43
CA ASP A 97 25.16 -13.30 0.56
C ASP A 97 26.18 -12.31 1.13
N HIS A 98 26.65 -11.37 0.31
CA HIS A 98 27.58 -10.31 0.71
C HIS A 98 26.95 -9.32 1.72
N LEU A 99 25.62 -9.31 1.90
CA LEU A 99 24.88 -8.46 2.82
C LEU A 99 24.53 -9.14 4.15
N LYS A 100 24.95 -10.38 4.36
CA LYS A 100 24.60 -11.17 5.55
C LYS A 100 24.94 -10.46 6.86
N ASP A 101 26.13 -9.91 6.93
CA ASP A 101 26.64 -9.26 8.12
C ASP A 101 26.76 -7.72 7.97
N VAL A 102 26.02 -7.15 7.01
CA VAL A 102 26.12 -5.72 6.64
C VAL A 102 24.80 -5.02 6.86
N PHE A 103 24.85 -3.78 7.32
CA PHE A 103 23.68 -2.90 7.46
C PHE A 103 23.74 -1.78 6.42
N ARG A 104 22.89 -1.89 5.41
CA ARG A 104 22.77 -0.86 4.35
C ARG A 104 22.18 0.43 4.91
N PRO A 105 22.71 1.61 4.55
CA PRO A 105 22.13 2.90 4.93
C PRO A 105 20.67 3.01 4.47
N SER A 106 19.83 3.60 5.31
CA SER A 106 18.40 3.83 5.03
C SER A 106 17.57 2.58 4.72
N HIS A 107 18.14 1.37 4.81
CA HIS A 107 17.44 0.10 4.72
C HIS A 107 17.03 -0.42 6.11
N ALA A 108 16.13 -1.40 6.15
CA ALA A 108 15.63 -1.98 7.41
C ALA A 108 16.55 -3.02 8.06
N ASP A 109 17.74 -3.27 7.52
CA ASP A 109 18.64 -4.35 7.96
C ASP A 109 18.93 -4.30 9.48
N TYR A 110 19.41 -3.15 9.96
CA TYR A 110 19.72 -2.96 11.37
C TYR A 110 18.49 -3.05 12.27
N THR A 111 17.39 -2.41 11.88
CA THR A 111 16.19 -2.34 12.73
C THR A 111 15.53 -3.72 12.92
N TRP A 112 15.57 -4.57 11.89
CA TRP A 112 15.09 -5.95 12.00
C TRP A 112 16.01 -6.80 12.86
N GLN A 113 17.33 -6.68 12.67
CA GLN A 113 18.31 -7.37 13.51
C GLN A 113 18.18 -6.97 14.97
N ALA A 114 18.07 -5.68 15.26
CA ALA A 114 17.91 -5.16 16.61
C ALA A 114 16.60 -5.62 17.28
N LYS A 115 15.50 -5.73 16.50
CA LYS A 115 14.19 -6.11 17.03
C LYS A 115 14.06 -7.61 17.30
N TYR A 116 14.54 -8.44 16.37
CA TYR A 116 14.29 -9.88 16.40
C TYR A 116 15.52 -10.72 16.73
N GLY A 117 16.72 -10.12 16.82
CA GLY A 117 17.99 -10.83 17.02
C GLY A 117 18.49 -11.60 15.79
N ILE A 118 17.63 -11.76 14.79
CA ILE A 118 17.89 -12.43 13.51
C ILE A 118 17.11 -11.76 12.40
N ARG A 119 17.65 -11.79 11.18
CA ARG A 119 16.96 -11.32 9.98
C ARG A 119 17.21 -12.24 8.80
N ASP A 120 16.30 -12.28 7.84
CA ASP A 120 16.58 -12.81 6.52
C ASP A 120 17.27 -11.70 5.70
N HIS A 121 18.56 -11.87 5.40
CA HIS A 121 19.33 -10.90 4.61
C HIS A 121 18.98 -10.95 3.11
N ARG A 122 18.40 -12.05 2.65
CA ARG A 122 18.08 -12.30 1.24
C ARG A 122 16.95 -11.37 0.79
N GLY A 123 17.30 -10.36 0.00
CA GLY A 123 16.35 -9.37 -0.52
C GLY A 123 15.56 -8.57 0.53
N GLY A 124 15.99 -8.60 1.80
CA GLY A 124 15.34 -7.87 2.91
C GLY A 124 14.11 -8.55 3.51
N GLY A 125 13.82 -9.80 3.17
CA GLY A 125 12.74 -10.60 3.76
C GLY A 125 11.37 -9.91 3.70
N ARG A 126 10.71 -9.75 4.86
CA ARG A 126 9.44 -9.03 5.00
C ARG A 126 9.56 -7.50 4.85
N ALA A 127 10.75 -6.92 4.94
CA ALA A 127 10.96 -5.48 4.68
C ALA A 127 11.01 -5.16 3.18
N SER A 128 11.01 -6.16 2.32
CA SER A 128 10.98 -6.01 0.86
C SER A 128 9.59 -5.57 0.37
N ALA A 129 9.56 -4.72 -0.67
CA ALA A 129 8.33 -4.36 -1.36
C ALA A 129 7.60 -5.57 -2.01
N ARG A 130 8.24 -6.74 -2.08
CA ARG A 130 7.62 -7.99 -2.57
C ARG A 130 6.35 -8.34 -1.78
N GLU A 131 6.34 -8.11 -0.46
CA GLU A 131 5.19 -8.41 0.40
C GLU A 131 3.91 -7.67 -0.01
N THR A 132 4.04 -6.53 -0.70
CA THR A 132 2.88 -5.75 -1.16
C THR A 132 2.02 -6.48 -2.18
N ALA A 133 2.51 -7.53 -2.83
CA ALA A 133 1.70 -8.35 -3.73
C ALA A 133 0.51 -8.99 -2.97
N ALA A 134 0.70 -9.44 -1.73
CA ALA A 134 -0.39 -9.95 -0.91
C ALA A 134 -1.44 -8.87 -0.58
N ARG A 135 -1.01 -7.61 -0.42
CA ARG A 135 -1.92 -6.47 -0.20
C ARG A 135 -2.76 -6.18 -1.45
N VAL A 136 -2.13 -6.27 -2.64
CA VAL A 136 -2.84 -6.05 -3.91
C VAL A 136 -3.90 -7.12 -4.15
N VAL A 137 -3.64 -8.38 -3.80
CA VAL A 137 -4.68 -9.43 -3.86
C VAL A 137 -5.89 -9.04 -3.01
N ALA A 138 -5.69 -8.71 -1.74
CA ALA A 138 -6.79 -8.33 -0.85
C ALA A 138 -7.50 -7.07 -1.32
N GLY A 139 -6.75 -6.07 -1.79
CA GLY A 139 -7.31 -4.83 -2.31
C GLY A 139 -8.11 -5.02 -3.60
N ALA A 140 -7.64 -5.88 -4.51
CA ALA A 140 -8.36 -6.20 -5.75
C ALA A 140 -9.71 -6.87 -5.49
N LEU A 141 -9.77 -7.80 -4.53
CA LEU A 141 -11.03 -8.41 -4.10
C LEU A 141 -11.94 -7.38 -3.42
N ALA A 142 -11.39 -6.51 -2.57
CA ALA A 142 -12.14 -5.44 -1.91
C ALA A 142 -12.73 -4.44 -2.93
N LYS A 143 -11.97 -4.03 -3.97
CA LYS A 143 -12.44 -3.16 -5.04
C LYS A 143 -13.67 -3.73 -5.75
N GLN A 144 -13.71 -5.03 -6.00
CA GLN A 144 -14.84 -5.68 -6.67
C GLN A 144 -16.11 -5.64 -5.82
N VAL A 145 -16.01 -5.75 -4.50
CA VAL A 145 -17.15 -5.57 -3.59
C VAL A 145 -17.59 -4.11 -3.56
N LEU A 146 -16.63 -3.19 -3.42
CA LEU A 146 -16.90 -1.75 -3.37
C LEU A 146 -17.56 -1.23 -4.65
N ALA A 147 -17.17 -1.77 -5.81
CA ALA A 147 -17.78 -1.42 -7.09
C ALA A 147 -19.28 -1.75 -7.15
N GLN A 148 -19.75 -2.82 -6.47
CA GLN A 148 -21.17 -3.15 -6.39
C GLN A 148 -22.01 -2.11 -5.63
N VAL A 149 -21.35 -1.27 -4.84
CA VAL A 149 -21.96 -0.17 -4.09
C VAL A 149 -21.50 1.19 -4.61
N SER A 150 -21.03 1.25 -5.85
CA SER A 150 -20.60 2.46 -6.58
C SER A 150 -19.41 3.19 -5.96
N ILE A 151 -18.62 2.55 -5.10
CA ILE A 151 -17.36 3.12 -4.59
C ILE A 151 -16.24 2.67 -5.49
N THR A 152 -15.50 3.62 -6.07
CA THR A 152 -14.35 3.38 -6.95
C THR A 152 -13.11 4.09 -6.44
N ILE A 153 -11.93 3.53 -6.72
CA ILE A 153 -10.65 4.03 -6.22
C ILE A 153 -9.69 4.16 -7.38
N SER A 154 -9.08 5.32 -7.51
CA SER A 154 -8.03 5.57 -8.51
C SER A 154 -6.86 6.31 -7.88
N ALA A 155 -5.65 6.03 -8.36
CA ALA A 155 -4.47 6.75 -7.94
C ALA A 155 -3.52 7.02 -9.10
N LYS A 156 -2.70 8.06 -8.96
CA LYS A 156 -1.70 8.45 -9.95
C LYS A 156 -0.38 8.80 -9.29
N ALA A 157 0.71 8.42 -9.97
CA ALA A 157 2.06 8.76 -9.55
C ALA A 157 2.43 10.18 -10.01
N MET A 158 3.10 10.92 -9.12
CA MET A 158 3.72 12.22 -9.37
C MET A 158 5.18 12.13 -8.96
N VAL A 159 6.10 12.12 -9.92
CA VAL A 159 7.55 12.06 -9.64
C VAL A 159 8.07 13.47 -9.44
N ALA A 160 8.72 13.73 -8.31
CA ALA A 160 9.16 15.06 -7.92
C ALA A 160 10.38 15.58 -8.72
N LYS A 161 11.25 14.68 -9.18
CA LYS A 161 12.41 14.99 -10.03
C LYS A 161 12.33 14.25 -11.35
N ASN A 162 12.77 14.91 -12.42
CA ASN A 162 12.92 14.23 -13.68
C ASN A 162 14.02 13.17 -13.57
N MET A 163 13.74 11.94 -13.98
CA MET A 163 14.73 10.85 -13.93
C MET A 163 15.95 11.13 -14.81
N ALA A 164 15.79 11.94 -15.86
CA ALA A 164 16.90 12.33 -16.75
C ALA A 164 17.93 13.25 -16.06
N ASP A 165 17.56 13.90 -14.94
CA ASP A 165 18.44 14.81 -14.20
C ASP A 165 19.16 14.09 -13.04
N LEU A 166 18.98 12.77 -12.90
CA LEU A 166 19.66 11.99 -11.88
C LEU A 166 21.09 11.67 -12.29
N SER A 167 22.01 11.68 -11.31
CA SER A 167 23.34 11.10 -11.52
C SER A 167 23.22 9.59 -11.75
N GLU A 168 24.15 9.03 -12.50
CA GLU A 168 24.18 7.60 -12.79
C GLU A 168 24.15 6.78 -11.51
N GLY A 169 23.23 5.81 -11.44
CA GLY A 169 23.06 4.92 -10.28
C GLY A 169 22.29 5.50 -9.09
N ASP A 170 21.77 6.74 -9.18
CA ASP A 170 20.95 7.36 -8.14
C ASP A 170 19.47 6.96 -8.28
N THR A 171 18.66 7.30 -7.26
CA THR A 171 17.25 6.94 -7.17
C THR A 171 16.38 8.16 -6.85
N VAL A 172 15.09 8.08 -7.17
CA VAL A 172 14.14 9.16 -6.93
C VAL A 172 12.87 8.64 -6.27
N GLY A 173 12.35 9.42 -5.33
CA GLY A 173 11.04 9.25 -4.73
C GLY A 173 9.96 10.00 -5.49
N GLY A 174 8.78 10.11 -4.89
CA GLY A 174 7.67 10.88 -5.44
C GLY A 174 6.43 10.78 -4.58
N ILE A 175 5.33 11.21 -5.13
CA ILE A 175 4.03 11.23 -4.47
C ILE A 175 3.05 10.36 -5.26
N VAL A 176 2.21 9.62 -4.55
CA VAL A 176 1.00 9.00 -5.12
C VAL A 176 -0.19 9.77 -4.60
N ALA A 177 -0.96 10.37 -5.49
CA ALA A 177 -2.25 10.99 -5.19
C ALA A 177 -3.36 9.96 -5.45
N CYS A 178 -4.28 9.83 -4.50
CA CYS A 178 -5.38 8.87 -4.55
C CYS A 178 -6.72 9.59 -4.34
N GLU A 179 -7.71 9.16 -5.12
CA GLU A 179 -9.08 9.64 -5.06
C GLU A 179 -10.03 8.44 -4.90
N ILE A 180 -10.99 8.56 -3.99
CA ILE A 180 -12.02 7.55 -3.75
C ILE A 180 -13.37 8.22 -4.02
N HIS A 181 -14.08 7.74 -5.03
CA HIS A 181 -15.35 8.30 -5.48
C HIS A 181 -16.54 7.47 -4.99
N GLY A 182 -17.72 8.11 -4.92
CA GLY A 182 -18.97 7.45 -4.58
C GLY A 182 -19.08 7.03 -3.11
N VAL A 183 -18.27 7.62 -2.24
CA VAL A 183 -18.28 7.31 -0.82
C VAL A 183 -19.52 7.92 -0.15
N PRO A 184 -20.41 7.13 0.46
CA PRO A 184 -21.53 7.68 1.20
C PRO A 184 -21.04 8.44 2.44
N ALA A 185 -21.81 9.43 2.89
CA ALA A 185 -21.58 10.04 4.19
C ALA A 185 -21.80 8.99 5.30
N GLY A 186 -20.97 9.04 6.36
CA GLY A 186 -21.14 8.23 7.56
C GLY A 186 -20.15 7.09 7.75
N LEU A 187 -19.16 6.87 6.85
CA LEU A 187 -18.12 5.86 7.04
C LEU A 187 -16.99 6.37 7.93
N GLY A 188 -16.54 5.54 8.85
CA GLY A 188 -15.53 5.87 9.85
C GLY A 188 -16.15 6.14 11.22
N GLU A 189 -15.30 6.22 12.24
CA GLU A 189 -15.71 6.34 13.63
C GLU A 189 -15.17 7.61 14.26
N PRO A 190 -15.90 8.21 15.22
CA PRO A 190 -15.36 9.30 15.99
C PRO A 190 -14.27 8.83 16.93
N VAL A 191 -13.48 9.75 17.36
CA VAL A 191 -12.36 9.84 18.26
C VAL A 191 -11.17 9.05 17.78
N PHE A 192 -11.06 7.75 18.02
CA PHE A 192 -9.85 6.96 17.72
C PHE A 192 -9.94 6.15 16.42
N GLY A 193 -11.15 5.77 16.00
CA GLY A 193 -11.39 5.03 14.77
C GLY A 193 -11.58 5.91 13.52
N LYS A 194 -11.06 7.14 13.52
CA LYS A 194 -11.23 8.07 12.40
C LYS A 194 -10.80 7.45 11.08
N LEU A 195 -11.63 7.58 10.06
CA LEU A 195 -11.33 7.09 8.71
C LEU A 195 -10.00 7.66 8.19
N SER A 196 -9.72 8.95 8.46
CA SER A 196 -8.44 9.59 8.13
C SER A 196 -7.25 8.93 8.84
N SER A 197 -7.41 8.51 10.10
CA SER A 197 -6.36 7.83 10.86
C SER A 197 -6.11 6.43 10.34
N GLN A 198 -7.17 5.69 9.97
CA GLN A 198 -7.05 4.35 9.40
C GLN A 198 -6.40 4.38 8.02
N LEU A 199 -6.77 5.34 7.17
CA LEU A 199 -6.10 5.57 5.88
C LEU A 199 -4.62 5.91 6.09
N ALA A 200 -4.30 6.81 7.01
CA ALA A 200 -2.92 7.16 7.32
C ALA A 200 -2.10 5.94 7.81
N GLU A 201 -2.64 5.13 8.73
CA GLU A 201 -2.00 3.90 9.20
C GLU A 201 -1.74 2.93 8.05
N ALA A 202 -2.75 2.70 7.21
CA ALA A 202 -2.66 1.81 6.06
C ALA A 202 -1.56 2.28 5.09
N MET A 203 -1.55 3.57 4.72
CA MET A 203 -0.58 4.15 3.79
C MET A 203 0.83 4.19 4.37
N MET A 204 0.99 4.57 5.65
CA MET A 204 2.30 4.62 6.31
C MET A 204 2.88 3.22 6.56
N SER A 205 2.07 2.15 6.47
CA SER A 205 2.53 0.77 6.52
C SER A 205 3.18 0.29 5.21
N ILE A 206 2.99 1.02 4.09
CA ILE A 206 3.57 0.67 2.80
C ILE A 206 5.10 0.91 2.84
N PRO A 207 5.92 -0.05 2.38
CA PRO A 207 7.38 0.16 2.30
C PRO A 207 7.74 1.45 1.56
N ALA A 208 8.72 2.18 2.08
CA ALA A 208 9.20 3.48 1.59
C ALA A 208 8.23 4.67 1.76
N ALA A 209 6.99 4.49 2.23
CA ALA A 209 6.11 5.61 2.58
C ALA A 209 6.71 6.43 3.74
N LYS A 210 6.67 7.77 3.63
CA LYS A 210 7.27 8.72 4.59
C LYS A 210 6.37 9.91 4.93
N GLY A 211 5.27 10.07 4.21
CA GLY A 211 4.31 11.13 4.48
C GLY A 211 2.93 10.74 3.98
N PHE A 212 1.92 11.28 4.65
CA PHE A 212 0.51 11.16 4.29
C PHE A 212 -0.15 12.49 4.58
N ASP A 213 -0.97 12.97 3.67
CA ASP A 213 -1.86 14.09 3.90
C ASP A 213 -3.22 13.84 3.22
N ILE A 214 -4.23 14.60 3.67
CA ILE A 214 -5.61 14.50 3.19
C ILE A 214 -6.17 15.90 2.93
N GLY A 215 -6.91 16.06 1.82
CA GLY A 215 -7.40 17.37 1.38
C GLY A 215 -6.24 18.33 1.14
N LEU A 216 -6.30 19.53 1.71
CA LEU A 216 -5.18 20.48 1.69
C LEU A 216 -3.95 20.01 2.47
N GLY A 217 -4.13 19.12 3.46
CA GLY A 217 -3.03 18.52 4.20
C GLY A 217 -2.12 19.56 4.85
N PHE A 218 -0.83 19.52 4.52
CA PHE A 218 0.19 20.42 5.07
C PHE A 218 0.09 21.87 4.55
N ASP A 219 -0.84 22.16 3.63
CA ASP A 219 -1.06 23.54 3.17
C ASP A 219 -2.07 24.30 4.04
N PHE A 220 -2.89 23.62 4.86
CA PHE A 220 -3.84 24.28 5.77
C PHE A 220 -3.25 25.44 6.60
N PRO A 221 -2.04 25.35 7.20
CA PRO A 221 -1.47 26.44 7.98
C PRO A 221 -1.20 27.74 7.21
N ASN A 222 -1.19 27.69 5.88
CA ASN A 222 -0.98 28.86 5.01
C ASN A 222 -2.29 29.63 4.74
N HIS A 223 -3.42 29.14 5.25
CA HIS A 223 -4.74 29.72 5.04
C HIS A 223 -5.42 30.15 6.33
N THR A 224 -6.33 31.10 6.22
CA THR A 224 -7.25 31.46 7.30
C THR A 224 -8.45 30.51 7.33
N GLY A 225 -9.10 30.38 8.49
CA GLY A 225 -10.29 29.52 8.61
C GLY A 225 -11.40 29.85 7.60
N ARG A 226 -11.55 31.14 7.23
CA ARG A 226 -12.55 31.57 6.25
C ARG A 226 -12.24 31.10 4.83
N GLU A 227 -10.97 31.05 4.44
CA GLU A 227 -10.54 30.66 3.10
C GLU A 227 -10.72 29.17 2.82
N VAL A 228 -10.75 28.35 3.87
CA VAL A 228 -10.79 26.88 3.74
C VAL A 228 -12.08 26.26 4.31
N LEU A 229 -13.15 27.05 4.42
CA LEU A 229 -14.46 26.53 4.80
C LEU A 229 -15.08 25.74 3.65
N ASP A 230 -15.35 24.46 3.87
CA ASP A 230 -16.19 23.64 3.01
C ASP A 230 -17.67 23.94 3.32
N LEU A 231 -18.21 24.96 2.63
CA LEU A 231 -19.58 25.41 2.86
C LEU A 231 -20.58 24.37 2.39
N TRP A 232 -21.53 24.00 3.25
CA TRP A 232 -22.59 23.07 2.91
C TRP A 232 -23.51 23.64 1.84
N GLN A 233 -23.90 22.81 0.91
CA GLN A 233 -24.87 23.08 -0.13
C GLN A 233 -25.79 21.88 -0.34
N VAL A 234 -26.89 22.08 -1.03
CA VAL A 234 -27.81 21.04 -1.45
C VAL A 234 -27.80 21.00 -2.98
N ASP A 235 -27.47 19.87 -3.56
CA ASP A 235 -27.49 19.63 -5.00
C ASP A 235 -28.42 18.43 -5.29
N ASP A 236 -29.48 18.66 -6.05
CA ASP A 236 -30.53 17.66 -6.35
C ASP A 236 -31.05 16.89 -5.11
N GLY A 237 -31.16 17.59 -3.97
CA GLY A 237 -31.62 17.01 -2.69
C GLY A 237 -30.52 16.28 -1.90
N ILE A 238 -29.30 16.22 -2.41
CA ILE A 238 -28.14 15.62 -1.74
C ILE A 238 -27.36 16.72 -1.02
N ILE A 239 -27.07 16.51 0.27
CA ILE A 239 -26.20 17.40 1.04
C ILE A 239 -24.75 17.11 0.64
N THR A 240 -24.05 18.16 0.20
CA THR A 240 -22.63 18.14 -0.19
C THR A 240 -21.93 19.42 0.24
N THR A 241 -20.69 19.63 -0.14
CA THR A 241 -19.98 20.88 0.11
C THR A 241 -19.54 21.55 -1.19
N ALA A 242 -19.48 22.90 -1.19
CA ALA A 242 -19.08 23.70 -2.35
C ALA A 242 -17.59 23.53 -2.74
N THR A 243 -16.78 23.14 -1.76
CA THR A 243 -15.35 22.85 -1.90
C THR A 243 -15.04 21.54 -1.18
N ASN A 244 -13.82 21.01 -1.31
CA ASN A 244 -13.41 19.78 -0.66
C ASN A 244 -12.01 19.92 -0.04
N PHE A 245 -11.78 21.02 0.69
CA PHE A 245 -10.51 21.24 1.38
C PHE A 245 -10.22 20.18 2.44
N SER A 246 -11.27 19.67 3.10
CA SER A 246 -11.18 18.60 4.10
C SER A 246 -10.87 17.22 3.49
N GLY A 247 -10.91 17.09 2.15
CA GLY A 247 -10.64 15.82 1.46
C GLY A 247 -11.67 14.73 1.74
N GLY A 248 -12.96 15.07 1.86
CA GLY A 248 -14.07 14.13 1.99
C GLY A 248 -14.31 13.58 3.41
N ILE A 249 -13.52 14.00 4.40
CA ILE A 249 -13.63 13.51 5.79
C ILE A 249 -13.69 14.67 6.77
N GLN A 250 -14.74 14.68 7.59
CA GLN A 250 -14.95 15.69 8.63
C GLN A 250 -15.22 14.97 9.97
N GLY A 251 -14.51 15.37 11.03
CA GLY A 251 -14.64 14.73 12.35
C GLY A 251 -14.18 13.26 12.39
N GLY A 252 -13.54 12.76 11.33
CA GLY A 252 -13.12 11.35 11.18
C GLY A 252 -14.12 10.47 10.43
N ILE A 253 -15.20 11.07 9.92
CA ILE A 253 -16.31 10.39 9.23
C ILE A 253 -16.43 10.99 7.81
N SER A 254 -16.71 10.15 6.82
CA SER A 254 -16.93 10.60 5.44
C SER A 254 -18.16 11.52 5.35
N ASN A 255 -18.07 12.56 4.51
CA ASN A 255 -19.12 13.58 4.38
C ASN A 255 -19.93 13.47 3.07
N GLY A 256 -19.66 12.45 2.25
CA GLY A 256 -20.34 12.22 0.96
C GLY A 256 -19.57 12.78 -0.25
N ASN A 257 -18.52 13.55 -0.03
CA ASN A 257 -17.61 13.97 -1.11
C ASN A 257 -16.55 12.92 -1.38
N ASP A 258 -15.86 13.06 -2.51
CA ASP A 258 -14.69 12.26 -2.83
C ASP A 258 -13.63 12.38 -1.75
N ILE A 259 -13.03 11.24 -1.37
CA ILE A 259 -11.91 11.25 -0.45
C ILE A 259 -10.63 11.41 -1.23
N CYS A 260 -9.88 12.50 -0.94
CA CYS A 260 -8.64 12.85 -1.64
C CYS A 260 -7.47 12.89 -0.66
N PHE A 261 -6.41 12.13 -0.95
CA PHE A 261 -5.20 12.10 -0.13
C PHE A 261 -3.94 11.86 -0.96
N ARG A 262 -2.77 12.13 -0.36
CA ARG A 262 -1.46 11.92 -0.98
C ARG A 262 -0.53 11.13 -0.07
N VAL A 263 0.32 10.31 -0.69
CA VAL A 263 1.34 9.51 0.00
C VAL A 263 2.71 9.82 -0.58
N ALA A 264 3.65 10.26 0.26
CA ALA A 264 5.02 10.53 -0.16
C ALA A 264 5.90 9.29 0.05
N PHE A 265 6.65 8.93 -0.99
CA PHE A 265 7.60 7.82 -1.00
C PHE A 265 9.03 8.35 -1.09
N LYS A 266 9.90 7.86 -0.21
CA LYS A 266 11.33 8.17 -0.29
C LYS A 266 11.98 7.50 -1.50
N PRO A 267 13.14 7.99 -1.98
CA PRO A 267 13.98 7.26 -2.92
C PRO A 267 14.33 5.85 -2.41
N VAL A 268 14.59 4.94 -3.34
CA VAL A 268 15.05 3.58 -3.01
C VAL A 268 16.39 3.67 -2.29
N ALA A 269 16.56 2.94 -1.20
CA ALA A 269 17.78 3.01 -0.39
C ALA A 269 18.99 2.31 -1.03
N THR A 270 18.76 1.41 -1.98
CA THR A 270 19.84 0.71 -2.67
C THR A 270 20.22 1.46 -3.93
N LEU A 271 21.39 2.09 -3.92
CA LEU A 271 21.95 2.82 -5.05
C LEU A 271 22.80 1.88 -5.92
N MET A 272 22.93 2.20 -7.21
CA MET A 272 23.88 1.54 -8.13
C MET A 272 25.26 2.25 -8.12
N GLN A 273 25.66 2.69 -6.94
CA GLN A 273 26.96 3.34 -6.63
C GLN A 273 27.49 2.74 -5.34
N PRO A 274 28.84 2.68 -5.14
CA PRO A 274 29.42 2.33 -3.85
C PRO A 274 28.95 3.28 -2.76
N VAL A 275 28.55 2.73 -1.61
CA VAL A 275 28.12 3.53 -0.45
C VAL A 275 28.81 3.05 0.82
N GLU A 276 29.09 3.94 1.75
CA GLU A 276 29.55 3.55 3.07
C GLU A 276 28.39 2.94 3.87
N GLY A 277 28.69 1.85 4.56
CA GLY A 277 27.80 1.19 5.51
C GLY A 277 28.60 0.66 6.68
N ILE A 278 27.96 -0.11 7.53
CA ILE A 278 28.62 -0.76 8.67
C ILE A 278 28.35 -2.27 8.66
N ASP A 279 29.31 -3.02 9.17
CA ASP A 279 29.11 -4.43 9.45
C ASP A 279 28.40 -4.65 10.82
N ASN A 280 28.12 -5.90 11.16
CA ASN A 280 27.50 -6.28 12.44
C ASN A 280 28.40 -6.09 13.66
N GLN A 281 29.67 -5.74 13.47
CA GLN A 281 30.66 -5.41 14.51
C GLN A 281 30.82 -3.90 14.68
N GLY A 282 30.20 -3.09 13.79
CA GLY A 282 30.28 -1.61 13.79
C GLY A 282 31.47 -1.05 13.00
N ASN A 283 32.17 -1.86 12.22
CA ASN A 283 33.23 -1.35 11.35
C ASN A 283 32.63 -0.70 10.11
N VAL A 284 33.20 0.44 9.70
CA VAL A 284 32.85 1.09 8.43
C VAL A 284 33.37 0.27 7.26
N ILE A 285 32.51 0.01 6.30
CA ILE A 285 32.82 -0.76 5.08
C ILE A 285 32.21 -0.06 3.85
N THR A 286 32.78 -0.31 2.68
CA THR A 286 32.18 0.09 1.41
C THR A 286 31.29 -1.06 0.91
N ILE A 287 30.04 -0.72 0.62
CA ILE A 287 29.08 -1.67 0.04
C ILE A 287 29.04 -1.42 -1.46
N GLU A 288 29.53 -2.43 -2.21
CA GLU A 288 29.45 -2.42 -3.67
C GLU A 288 28.05 -2.77 -4.16
N PRO A 289 27.51 -2.03 -5.15
CA PRO A 289 26.20 -2.32 -5.70
C PRO A 289 26.19 -3.65 -6.44
N ARG A 290 25.15 -4.46 -6.19
CA ARG A 290 24.93 -5.73 -6.90
C ARG A 290 23.45 -5.96 -7.11
N GLY A 291 23.10 -6.69 -8.15
CA GLY A 291 21.73 -7.09 -8.45
C GLY A 291 20.96 -6.06 -9.28
N ARG A 292 19.62 -6.21 -9.28
CA ARG A 292 18.68 -5.43 -10.08
C ARG A 292 17.83 -4.55 -9.16
N HIS A 293 17.89 -3.24 -9.33
CA HIS A 293 17.19 -2.30 -8.47
C HIS A 293 16.31 -1.33 -9.26
N ASP A 294 15.24 -0.87 -8.61
CA ASP A 294 14.37 0.17 -9.15
C ASP A 294 15.04 1.55 -8.99
N ILE A 295 15.00 2.39 -10.01
CA ILE A 295 15.34 3.83 -9.90
C ILE A 295 14.23 4.55 -9.12
N SER A 296 12.98 4.15 -9.32
CA SER A 296 11.83 4.66 -8.58
C SER A 296 10.80 3.56 -8.35
N VAL A 297 10.23 3.53 -7.16
CA VAL A 297 9.14 2.60 -6.81
C VAL A 297 7.75 3.23 -6.94
N VAL A 298 7.66 4.52 -7.30
CA VAL A 298 6.42 5.31 -7.19
C VAL A 298 5.33 4.77 -8.12
N ALA A 299 5.67 4.42 -9.36
CA ALA A 299 4.70 3.84 -10.30
C ALA A 299 4.12 2.51 -9.79
N ARG A 300 4.97 1.66 -9.21
CA ARG A 300 4.58 0.37 -8.62
C ARG A 300 3.80 0.52 -7.30
N ALA A 301 3.94 1.65 -6.62
CA ALA A 301 3.21 1.96 -5.41
C ALA A 301 1.74 2.34 -5.69
N VAL A 302 1.40 2.78 -6.90
CA VAL A 302 0.02 3.17 -7.27
C VAL A 302 -1.00 2.07 -6.95
N PRO A 303 -0.92 0.85 -7.50
CA PRO A 303 -1.87 -0.22 -7.19
C PRO A 303 -1.81 -0.66 -5.71
N VAL A 304 -0.70 -0.45 -5.03
CA VAL A 304 -0.59 -0.76 -3.59
C VAL A 304 -1.35 0.27 -2.75
N VAL A 305 -1.27 1.56 -3.08
CA VAL A 305 -2.03 2.63 -2.44
C VAL A 305 -3.53 2.41 -2.63
N GLU A 306 -3.95 2.12 -3.87
CA GLU A 306 -5.34 1.80 -4.17
C GLU A 306 -5.83 0.56 -3.40
N ALA A 307 -5.03 -0.49 -3.34
CA ALA A 307 -5.35 -1.72 -2.62
C ALA A 307 -5.53 -1.48 -1.11
N MET A 308 -4.61 -0.72 -0.51
CA MET A 308 -4.69 -0.38 0.91
C MET A 308 -5.90 0.52 1.22
N ALA A 309 -6.22 1.46 0.32
CA ALA A 309 -7.45 2.25 0.42
C ALA A 309 -8.69 1.36 0.34
N ALA A 310 -8.73 0.40 -0.60
CA ALA A 310 -9.85 -0.52 -0.76
C ALA A 310 -10.09 -1.40 0.48
N ILE A 311 -9.02 -1.90 1.11
CA ILE A 311 -9.11 -2.67 2.35
C ILE A 311 -9.76 -1.82 3.46
N VAL A 312 -9.28 -0.59 3.66
CA VAL A 312 -9.83 0.33 4.68
C VAL A 312 -11.28 0.68 4.37
N MET A 313 -11.60 1.00 3.11
CA MET A 313 -12.96 1.40 2.73
C MET A 313 -13.96 0.25 2.86
N LEU A 314 -13.60 -0.96 2.46
CA LEU A 314 -14.48 -2.12 2.60
C LEU A 314 -14.70 -2.47 4.08
N ASP A 315 -13.63 -2.44 4.90
CA ASP A 315 -13.73 -2.67 6.35
C ASP A 315 -14.71 -1.68 6.99
N ASN A 316 -14.55 -0.38 6.71
CA ASN A 316 -15.45 0.65 7.25
C ASN A 316 -16.88 0.57 6.67
N TYR A 317 -17.03 0.20 5.40
CA TYR A 317 -18.36 -0.02 4.81
C TYR A 317 -19.10 -1.16 5.50
N LEU A 318 -18.43 -2.28 5.78
CA LEU A 318 -19.01 -3.40 6.48
C LEU A 318 -19.31 -3.07 7.96
N LEU A 319 -18.40 -2.38 8.65
CA LEU A 319 -18.61 -1.90 10.02
C LEU A 319 -19.85 -1.00 10.09
N ASN A 320 -20.01 -0.08 9.14
CA ASN A 320 -21.16 0.84 9.11
C ASN A 320 -22.52 0.10 8.96
N LYS A 321 -22.55 -1.09 8.34
CA LYS A 321 -23.76 -1.91 8.27
C LYS A 321 -24.26 -2.39 9.64
N THR A 322 -23.44 -2.31 10.66
CA THR A 322 -23.81 -2.68 12.04
C THR A 322 -24.21 -1.50 12.91
N THR A 323 -24.14 -0.27 12.38
CA THR A 323 -24.38 0.97 13.14
C THR A 323 -25.88 1.28 13.27
N HIS A 324 -26.67 0.89 12.28
CA HIS A 324 -28.13 1.11 12.27
C HIS A 324 -28.87 -0.24 12.11
N LEU A 325 -29.99 -0.36 12.77
CA LEU A 325 -30.94 -1.48 12.67
C LEU A 325 -31.89 -1.28 11.49
#